data_1e039b612066074d5b11d4edbc06b73d
#
_entry.id   1e039b612066074d5b11d4edbc06b73d
#
_cell.length_a   1.000
_cell.length_b   1.000
_cell.length_c   1.000
_cell.angle_alpha   90.00
_cell.angle_beta   90.00
_cell.angle_gamma   90.00
#
_symmetry.space_group_name_H-M   'P 1'
#
loop_
_entity.id
_entity.type
_entity.pdbx_description
1 polymer ?
#
loop_
_entity_poly.entity_id
_entity_poly.type
_entity_poly.pdbx_seq_one_letter_code
_entity_poly.pdbx_strand_id
1 'polypeptide(L)'
;MHSVVALIKQIITKIFYLYHKNTAFDEVAFVNLKPNGESKGNVLVSYIAESFFLKENEPIPNRHTQYWESLEIANIFLRRGYSVDVISYRNLTFVPGKKYKIFIGSRTNFERLANSLNPDCIKVAHMDMSHWLFNNSAAISRCHDLKERKNITLRSYRLQEENWAVEYADHITILGNKFTEETYEYSKKPIHRLPIPSCTIYPKPETKDFEKCRKNFLWFGSRGMVHKGLDLVIDAFLELPDHHLTICGPIEEDKDLKFSTKFYKELYDTPNIHTIGWADVDSPEFKNITDSCISIIYPSSAEGGGGCVITAMHAGLIPIVSYEASVDVDDSFGIVLRENTIDEIKKIVVKISGERNDVLRNMANEAWKIARLKYTRKNYSKAFENLVEKLENESKVLV
;
A
#
# COMPACT_ATOMS: atom_id res chain seq x y z
N MET A 1 34.20 -15.85 -17.46
CA MET A 1 33.00 -16.66 -17.79
C MET A 1 31.76 -16.31 -16.96
N HIS A 2 31.86 -16.09 -15.64
CA HIS A 2 30.68 -15.77 -14.81
C HIS A 2 29.99 -14.44 -15.14
N SER A 3 30.75 -13.38 -15.55
CA SER A 3 30.18 -12.07 -15.89
C SER A 3 29.36 -12.08 -17.20
N VAL A 4 29.77 -12.88 -18.17
CA VAL A 4 29.06 -12.99 -19.46
C VAL A 4 27.76 -13.75 -19.32
N VAL A 5 27.72 -14.79 -18.49
CA VAL A 5 26.49 -15.55 -18.20
C VAL A 5 25.48 -14.69 -17.42
N ALA A 6 25.94 -13.85 -16.49
CA ALA A 6 25.08 -12.89 -15.78
C ALA A 6 24.52 -11.83 -16.73
N LEU A 7 25.33 -11.30 -17.63
CA LEU A 7 24.92 -10.32 -18.64
C LEU A 7 23.91 -10.93 -19.63
N ILE A 8 24.16 -12.16 -20.08
CA ILE A 8 23.24 -12.89 -20.98
C ILE A 8 21.90 -13.15 -20.29
N LYS A 9 21.90 -13.56 -19.00
CA LYS A 9 20.65 -13.71 -18.23
C LYS A 9 19.88 -12.40 -18.08
N GLN A 10 20.57 -11.29 -17.80
CA GLN A 10 19.94 -9.96 -17.77
C GLN A 10 19.34 -9.54 -19.10
N ILE A 11 20.04 -9.81 -20.21
CA ILE A 11 19.55 -9.50 -21.57
C ILE A 11 18.33 -10.37 -21.90
N ILE A 12 18.38 -11.66 -21.62
CA ILE A 12 17.25 -12.58 -21.84
C ILE A 12 16.04 -12.15 -21.00
N THR A 13 16.24 -11.80 -19.73
CA THR A 13 15.15 -11.32 -18.86
C THR A 13 14.58 -9.98 -19.35
N LYS A 14 15.44 -9.05 -19.86
CA LYS A 14 14.97 -7.82 -20.51
C LYS A 14 14.15 -8.07 -21.78
N ILE A 15 14.58 -9.00 -22.62
CA ILE A 15 13.86 -9.38 -23.85
C ILE A 15 12.53 -10.03 -23.49
N PHE A 16 12.50 -10.88 -22.46
CA PHE A 16 11.28 -11.52 -21.98
C PHE A 16 10.27 -10.50 -21.42
N TYR A 17 10.75 -9.48 -20.68
CA TYR A 17 9.94 -8.37 -20.20
C TYR A 17 9.29 -7.55 -21.32
N LEU A 18 10.03 -7.30 -22.40
CA LEU A 18 9.52 -6.55 -23.56
C LEU A 18 8.45 -7.33 -24.35
N TYR A 19 8.51 -8.67 -24.33
CA TYR A 19 7.57 -9.54 -25.05
C TYR A 19 6.34 -9.98 -24.20
N HIS A 20 6.49 -10.10 -22.89
CA HIS A 20 5.45 -10.60 -22.00
C HIS A 20 5.21 -9.64 -20.84
N LYS A 21 4.39 -8.61 -21.05
CA LYS A 21 3.89 -7.70 -20.01
C LYS A 21 2.99 -8.41 -18.95
N ASN A 22 3.12 -9.71 -18.74
CA ASN A 22 2.25 -10.53 -17.90
C ASN A 22 3.01 -11.42 -16.90
N THR A 23 2.29 -12.09 -16.04
CA THR A 23 2.67 -12.96 -14.92
C THR A 23 3.94 -13.81 -15.11
N ALA A 24 4.24 -14.25 -16.33
CA ALA A 24 5.43 -15.06 -16.65
C ALA A 24 6.77 -14.33 -16.38
N PHE A 25 6.81 -12.99 -16.41
CA PHE A 25 8.02 -12.23 -16.08
C PHE A 25 8.34 -12.32 -14.59
N ASP A 26 7.35 -12.16 -13.74
CA ASP A 26 7.50 -12.22 -12.29
C ASP A 26 8.05 -13.57 -11.82
N GLU A 27 7.71 -14.66 -12.54
CA GLU A 27 8.11 -16.02 -12.19
C GLU A 27 9.61 -16.29 -12.40
N VAL A 28 10.31 -15.47 -13.20
CA VAL A 28 11.74 -15.64 -13.53
C VAL A 28 12.59 -14.42 -13.25
N ALA A 29 11.99 -13.31 -12.82
CA ALA A 29 12.72 -12.06 -12.57
C ALA A 29 13.83 -12.24 -11.53
N PHE A 30 15.07 -11.90 -11.96
CA PHE A 30 16.26 -11.94 -11.12
C PHE A 30 17.22 -10.81 -11.50
N VAL A 31 17.70 -10.07 -10.52
CA VAL A 31 18.71 -9.01 -10.69
C VAL A 31 19.81 -9.20 -9.67
N ASN A 32 21.08 -9.13 -10.12
CA ASN A 32 22.24 -9.10 -9.24
C ASN A 32 22.89 -7.72 -9.28
N LEU A 33 22.94 -7.06 -8.15
CA LEU A 33 23.51 -5.73 -7.96
C LEU A 33 24.78 -5.82 -7.13
N LYS A 34 25.78 -4.99 -7.47
CA LYS A 34 27.07 -4.92 -6.78
C LYS A 34 27.26 -3.55 -6.13
N PRO A 35 27.84 -3.49 -4.93
CA PRO A 35 28.23 -2.23 -4.33
C PRO A 35 29.44 -1.65 -5.06
N ASN A 36 29.71 -0.37 -4.80
CA ASN A 36 30.99 0.24 -5.17
C ASN A 36 32.09 -0.31 -4.24
N GLY A 37 33.04 -1.07 -4.80
CA GLY A 37 34.13 -1.70 -4.06
C GLY A 37 33.88 -3.15 -3.67
N GLU A 38 34.66 -3.64 -2.70
CA GLU A 38 34.57 -5.02 -2.23
C GLU A 38 33.28 -5.28 -1.43
N SER A 39 32.64 -6.40 -1.66
CA SER A 39 31.39 -6.74 -1.01
C SER A 39 31.57 -7.29 0.39
N LYS A 40 30.86 -6.76 1.37
CA LYS A 40 30.80 -7.25 2.76
C LYS A 40 30.02 -8.56 2.93
N GLY A 41 29.30 -8.98 1.89
CA GLY A 41 28.45 -10.16 1.88
C GLY A 41 27.27 -10.00 0.94
N ASN A 42 26.37 -10.97 0.95
CA ASN A 42 25.21 -10.95 0.06
C ASN A 42 23.91 -10.75 0.85
N VAL A 43 22.97 -10.03 0.24
CA VAL A 43 21.60 -9.86 0.70
C VAL A 43 20.66 -10.39 -0.39
N LEU A 44 19.61 -11.07 0.03
CA LEU A 44 18.53 -11.50 -0.87
C LEU A 44 17.29 -10.66 -0.58
N VAL A 45 16.71 -10.08 -1.61
CA VAL A 45 15.43 -9.36 -1.56
C VAL A 45 14.42 -10.07 -2.45
N SER A 46 13.35 -10.60 -1.85
CA SER A 46 12.23 -11.23 -2.54
C SER A 46 10.99 -10.37 -2.37
N TYR A 47 10.81 -9.41 -3.28
CA TYR A 47 9.70 -8.44 -3.22
C TYR A 47 9.23 -8.06 -4.63
N ILE A 48 9.15 -6.77 -4.99
CA ILE A 48 8.77 -6.31 -6.32
C ILE A 48 10.02 -6.15 -7.17
N ALA A 49 10.10 -6.84 -8.31
CA ALA A 49 11.29 -6.81 -9.17
C ALA A 49 11.15 -5.88 -10.39
N GLU A 50 9.94 -5.49 -10.79
CA GLU A 50 9.66 -4.76 -12.03
C GLU A 50 10.45 -3.45 -12.14
N SER A 51 10.60 -2.73 -11.04
CA SER A 51 11.29 -1.43 -11.03
C SER A 51 12.78 -1.51 -11.39
N PHE A 52 13.40 -2.69 -11.27
CA PHE A 52 14.80 -2.90 -11.64
C PHE A 52 15.03 -3.10 -13.14
N PHE A 53 13.94 -3.19 -13.90
CA PHE A 53 13.97 -3.39 -15.36
C PHE A 53 13.50 -2.15 -16.13
N LEU A 54 13.22 -1.06 -15.44
CA LEU A 54 12.90 0.23 -16.05
C LEU A 54 14.08 0.68 -16.92
N LYS A 55 13.76 1.34 -18.03
CA LYS A 55 14.78 1.97 -18.88
C LYS A 55 15.38 3.17 -18.18
N GLU A 56 16.57 3.57 -18.61
CA GLU A 56 17.18 4.83 -18.18
C GLU A 56 16.20 5.99 -18.43
N ASN A 57 15.95 6.80 -17.39
CA ASN A 57 14.96 7.89 -17.38
C ASN A 57 13.48 7.49 -17.44
N GLU A 58 13.15 6.21 -17.38
CA GLU A 58 11.76 5.80 -17.22
C GLU A 58 11.32 6.07 -15.78
N PRO A 59 10.20 6.79 -15.55
CA PRO A 59 9.76 7.10 -14.21
C PRO A 59 9.31 5.84 -13.46
N ILE A 60 9.60 5.80 -12.15
CA ILE A 60 9.08 4.73 -11.29
C ILE A 60 7.55 4.83 -11.27
N PRO A 61 6.82 3.73 -11.52
CA PRO A 61 5.36 3.77 -11.49
C PRO A 61 4.82 4.28 -10.15
N ASN A 62 3.91 5.26 -10.22
CA ASN A 62 3.30 5.90 -9.04
C ASN A 62 1.99 5.22 -8.58
N ARG A 63 1.56 4.17 -9.28
CA ARG A 63 0.33 3.41 -8.96
C ARG A 63 0.40 2.63 -7.63
N HIS A 64 1.63 2.41 -7.11
CA HIS A 64 1.85 1.75 -5.82
C HIS A 64 3.23 2.12 -5.25
N THR A 65 3.32 2.28 -3.93
CA THR A 65 4.56 2.63 -3.22
C THR A 65 5.63 1.55 -3.32
N GLN A 66 5.24 0.28 -3.42
CA GLN A 66 6.11 -0.90 -3.48
C GLN A 66 7.17 -0.84 -4.60
N TYR A 67 6.87 -0.18 -5.72
CA TYR A 67 7.84 -0.02 -6.82
C TYR A 67 9.07 0.76 -6.38
N TRP A 68 8.87 1.84 -5.62
CA TRP A 68 9.94 2.63 -5.06
C TRP A 68 10.58 1.96 -3.84
N GLU A 69 9.78 1.37 -2.96
CA GLU A 69 10.25 0.67 -1.74
C GLU A 69 11.26 -0.42 -2.07
N SER A 70 10.98 -1.26 -3.05
CA SER A 70 11.87 -2.35 -3.46
C SER A 70 13.22 -1.85 -3.95
N LEU A 71 13.23 -0.78 -4.76
CA LEU A 71 14.46 -0.11 -5.19
C LEU A 71 15.25 0.45 -4.01
N GLU A 72 14.57 1.13 -3.09
CA GLU A 72 15.24 1.77 -1.95
C GLU A 72 15.79 0.74 -0.97
N ILE A 73 15.08 -0.36 -0.71
CA ILE A 73 15.60 -1.48 0.08
C ILE A 73 16.94 -1.97 -0.50
N ALA A 74 16.99 -2.25 -1.79
CA ALA A 74 18.21 -2.71 -2.44
C ALA A 74 19.33 -1.64 -2.38
N ASN A 75 18.99 -0.37 -2.65
CA ASN A 75 19.92 0.74 -2.62
C ASN A 75 20.54 0.98 -1.24
N ILE A 76 19.77 0.82 -0.16
CA ILE A 76 20.27 0.92 1.21
C ILE A 76 21.35 -0.14 1.45
N PHE A 77 21.13 -1.38 1.08
CA PHE A 77 22.14 -2.44 1.22
C PHE A 77 23.37 -2.19 0.34
N LEU A 78 23.18 -1.71 -0.89
CA LEU A 78 24.29 -1.34 -1.78
C LEU A 78 25.17 -0.22 -1.18
N ARG A 79 24.56 0.86 -0.65
CA ARG A 79 25.28 1.96 0.03
C ARG A 79 26.06 1.47 1.26
N ARG A 80 25.56 0.43 1.92
CA ARG A 80 26.22 -0.19 3.08
C ARG A 80 27.29 -1.22 2.69
N GLY A 81 27.50 -1.46 1.39
CA GLY A 81 28.58 -2.31 0.86
C GLY A 81 28.18 -3.78 0.67
N TYR A 82 26.91 -4.12 0.58
CA TYR A 82 26.45 -5.47 0.27
C TYR A 82 26.18 -5.68 -1.21
N SER A 83 26.44 -6.88 -1.71
CA SER A 83 25.87 -7.34 -2.97
C SER A 83 24.41 -7.74 -2.76
N VAL A 84 23.51 -7.34 -3.66
CA VAL A 84 22.07 -7.60 -3.52
C VAL A 84 21.57 -8.43 -4.68
N ASP A 85 20.94 -9.55 -4.37
CA ASP A 85 20.11 -10.30 -5.31
C ASP A 85 18.66 -9.91 -5.10
N VAL A 86 18.00 -9.48 -6.17
CA VAL A 86 16.57 -9.16 -6.14
C VAL A 86 15.82 -10.13 -7.01
N ILE A 87 14.75 -10.70 -6.45
CA ILE A 87 13.79 -11.54 -7.17
C ILE A 87 12.37 -11.06 -6.90
N SER A 88 11.45 -11.35 -7.82
CA SER A 88 10.03 -11.21 -7.52
C SER A 88 9.62 -12.20 -6.44
N TYR A 89 8.71 -11.79 -5.55
CA TYR A 89 8.10 -12.71 -4.57
C TYR A 89 7.32 -13.86 -5.24
N ARG A 90 7.04 -13.76 -6.54
CA ARG A 90 6.41 -14.80 -7.36
C ARG A 90 7.41 -15.73 -8.05
N ASN A 91 8.70 -15.46 -7.93
CA ASN A 91 9.73 -16.34 -8.51
C ASN A 91 9.94 -17.59 -7.64
N LEU A 92 9.11 -18.60 -7.86
CA LEU A 92 9.18 -19.89 -7.16
C LEU A 92 10.28 -20.81 -7.68
N THR A 93 10.96 -20.46 -8.75
CA THR A 93 12.02 -21.27 -9.38
C THR A 93 13.42 -20.88 -8.92
N PHE A 94 13.59 -19.71 -8.34
CA PHE A 94 14.90 -19.27 -7.83
C PHE A 94 15.36 -20.17 -6.67
N VAL A 95 16.62 -20.65 -6.77
CA VAL A 95 17.31 -21.41 -5.72
C VAL A 95 18.53 -20.61 -5.27
N PRO A 96 18.69 -20.35 -3.95
CA PRO A 96 19.87 -19.69 -3.41
C PRO A 96 21.15 -20.47 -3.71
N GLY A 97 22.06 -19.92 -4.52
CA GLY A 97 23.33 -20.58 -4.91
C GLY A 97 24.57 -20.09 -4.15
N LYS A 98 24.37 -19.24 -3.13
CA LYS A 98 25.44 -18.67 -2.29
C LYS A 98 24.93 -18.37 -0.88
N LYS A 99 25.84 -18.10 0.05
CA LYS A 99 25.45 -17.67 1.41
C LYS A 99 24.95 -16.23 1.40
N TYR A 100 23.87 -15.97 2.15
CA TYR A 100 23.31 -14.66 2.40
C TYR A 100 23.42 -14.31 3.88
N LYS A 101 23.74 -13.05 4.17
CA LYS A 101 23.75 -12.54 5.56
C LYS A 101 22.37 -12.09 6.00
N ILE A 102 21.60 -11.51 5.09
CA ILE A 102 20.26 -11.00 5.36
C ILE A 102 19.34 -11.40 4.20
N PHE A 103 18.14 -11.79 4.53
CA PHE A 103 17.04 -12.04 3.62
C PHE A 103 15.87 -11.14 3.97
N ILE A 104 15.44 -10.29 3.03
CA ILE A 104 14.21 -9.50 3.12
C ILE A 104 13.21 -10.09 2.15
N GLY A 105 12.06 -10.51 2.63
CA GLY A 105 11.06 -11.11 1.75
C GLY A 105 9.64 -10.86 2.22
N SER A 106 8.69 -11.10 1.32
CA SER A 106 7.27 -10.99 1.60
C SER A 106 6.50 -12.17 1.04
N ARG A 107 5.32 -12.41 1.61
CA ARG A 107 4.30 -13.32 1.06
C ARG A 107 4.73 -14.79 0.94
N THR A 108 4.09 -15.54 0.06
CA THR A 108 4.16 -17.02 -0.05
C THR A 108 5.55 -17.59 -0.35
N ASN A 109 6.42 -16.86 -1.06
CA ASN A 109 7.76 -17.35 -1.40
C ASN A 109 8.74 -17.33 -0.20
N PHE A 110 8.38 -16.65 0.89
CA PHE A 110 9.27 -16.46 2.04
C PHE A 110 9.68 -17.79 2.69
N GLU A 111 8.70 -18.64 3.03
CA GLU A 111 8.95 -19.94 3.69
C GLU A 111 9.91 -20.81 2.87
N ARG A 112 9.65 -20.98 1.57
CA ARG A 112 10.47 -21.78 0.68
C ARG A 112 11.92 -21.31 0.65
N LEU A 113 12.12 -19.99 0.56
CA LEU A 113 13.44 -19.38 0.55
C LEU A 113 14.12 -19.51 1.92
N ALA A 114 13.41 -19.21 3.00
CA ALA A 114 13.94 -19.30 4.36
C ALA A 114 14.50 -20.69 4.69
N ASN A 115 13.80 -21.75 4.24
CA ASN A 115 14.25 -23.13 4.39
C ASN A 115 15.47 -23.51 3.53
N SER A 116 15.75 -22.74 2.47
CA SER A 116 16.87 -22.99 1.54
C SER A 116 18.11 -22.16 1.85
N LEU A 117 18.01 -21.20 2.77
CA LEU A 117 19.10 -20.31 3.14
C LEU A 117 19.99 -20.91 4.23
N ASN A 118 21.22 -20.38 4.34
CA ASN A 118 22.13 -20.75 5.42
C ASN A 118 21.54 -20.42 6.81
N PRO A 119 21.79 -21.24 7.84
CA PRO A 119 21.18 -21.05 9.17
C PRO A 119 21.48 -19.70 9.84
N ASP A 120 22.65 -19.13 9.57
CA ASP A 120 23.12 -17.84 10.07
C ASP A 120 22.61 -16.64 9.27
N CYS A 121 21.72 -16.85 8.29
CA CYS A 121 21.04 -15.77 7.57
C CYS A 121 19.94 -15.16 8.42
N ILE A 122 19.99 -13.86 8.69
CA ILE A 122 18.90 -13.14 9.35
C ILE A 122 17.75 -12.95 8.36
N LYS A 123 16.56 -13.37 8.74
CA LYS A 123 15.35 -13.38 7.90
C LYS A 123 14.35 -12.35 8.37
N VAL A 124 13.97 -11.42 7.50
CA VAL A 124 13.06 -10.33 7.78
C VAL A 124 11.81 -10.46 6.90
N ALA A 125 10.67 -10.73 7.51
CA ALA A 125 9.38 -10.70 6.81
C ALA A 125 8.92 -9.25 6.63
N HIS A 126 8.89 -8.78 5.39
CA HIS A 126 8.40 -7.45 5.03
C HIS A 126 6.91 -7.51 4.69
N MET A 127 6.06 -7.14 5.67
CA MET A 127 4.61 -7.30 5.58
C MET A 127 3.97 -5.99 5.13
N ASP A 128 3.45 -6.00 3.93
CA ASP A 128 2.78 -4.87 3.28
C ASP A 128 1.26 -4.89 3.42
N MET A 129 0.74 -5.81 4.24
CA MET A 129 -0.68 -5.99 4.56
C MET A 129 -0.85 -6.47 6.01
N SER A 130 -2.09 -6.44 6.53
CA SER A 130 -2.44 -7.15 7.75
C SER A 130 -2.28 -8.67 7.57
N HIS A 131 -2.21 -9.40 8.67
CA HIS A 131 -2.06 -10.86 8.62
C HIS A 131 -3.12 -11.51 7.72
N TRP A 132 -2.72 -12.47 6.89
CA TRP A 132 -3.57 -13.04 5.84
C TRP A 132 -4.88 -13.64 6.36
N LEU A 133 -4.87 -14.29 7.54
CA LEU A 133 -6.10 -14.81 8.17
C LEU A 133 -7.06 -13.68 8.53
N PHE A 134 -6.57 -12.60 9.14
CA PHE A 134 -7.39 -11.43 9.45
C PHE A 134 -7.97 -10.82 8.18
N ASN A 135 -7.10 -10.52 7.20
CA ASN A 135 -7.50 -9.94 5.94
C ASN A 135 -8.61 -10.77 5.24
N ASN A 136 -8.43 -12.10 5.19
CA ASN A 136 -9.37 -12.98 4.50
C ASN A 136 -10.70 -13.08 5.24
N SER A 137 -10.67 -13.17 6.58
CA SER A 137 -11.87 -13.12 7.40
C SER A 137 -12.64 -11.83 7.21
N ALA A 138 -11.96 -10.68 7.27
CA ALA A 138 -12.57 -9.37 7.05
C ALA A 138 -13.16 -9.22 5.62
N ALA A 139 -12.43 -9.70 4.61
CA ALA A 139 -12.87 -9.67 3.22
C ALA A 139 -14.13 -10.53 2.97
N ILE A 140 -14.19 -11.71 3.59
CA ILE A 140 -15.37 -12.60 3.51
C ILE A 140 -16.55 -11.99 4.26
N SER A 141 -16.33 -11.45 5.48
CA SER A 141 -17.37 -10.79 6.26
C SER A 141 -18.02 -9.64 5.50
N ARG A 142 -17.22 -8.78 4.85
CA ARG A 142 -17.74 -7.67 4.01
C ARG A 142 -18.61 -8.17 2.85
N CYS A 143 -18.22 -9.25 2.18
CA CYS A 143 -19.05 -9.84 1.13
C CYS A 143 -20.35 -10.44 1.68
N HIS A 144 -20.31 -11.03 2.89
CA HIS A 144 -21.49 -11.53 3.57
C HIS A 144 -22.43 -10.38 3.96
N ASP A 145 -21.92 -9.31 4.57
CA ASP A 145 -22.70 -8.14 4.96
C ASP A 145 -23.39 -7.48 3.75
N LEU A 146 -22.70 -7.39 2.61
CA LEU A 146 -23.29 -6.92 1.36
C LEU A 146 -24.43 -7.82 0.91
N LYS A 147 -24.24 -9.16 0.99
CA LYS A 147 -25.30 -10.12 0.63
C LYS A 147 -26.51 -9.95 1.53
N GLU A 148 -26.34 -9.85 2.84
CA GLU A 148 -27.47 -9.67 3.78
C GLU A 148 -28.17 -8.32 3.56
N ARG A 149 -27.43 -7.24 3.32
CA ARG A 149 -27.97 -5.90 3.16
C ARG A 149 -28.68 -5.66 1.83
N LYS A 150 -28.13 -6.17 0.73
CA LYS A 150 -28.61 -5.91 -0.64
C LYS A 150 -29.01 -7.14 -1.45
N ASN A 151 -28.86 -8.35 -0.92
CA ASN A 151 -29.00 -9.60 -1.67
C ASN A 151 -28.09 -9.67 -2.91
N ILE A 152 -26.88 -9.07 -2.81
CA ILE A 152 -25.85 -9.07 -3.84
C ILE A 152 -24.70 -9.97 -3.40
N THR A 153 -24.35 -10.96 -4.23
CA THR A 153 -23.15 -11.78 -4.01
C THR A 153 -22.06 -11.38 -4.99
N LEU A 154 -20.89 -11.02 -4.44
CA LEU A 154 -19.69 -10.70 -5.18
C LEU A 154 -18.51 -11.57 -4.70
N ARG A 155 -17.58 -11.85 -5.61
CA ARG A 155 -16.33 -12.50 -5.25
C ARG A 155 -15.39 -11.47 -4.59
N SER A 156 -14.75 -11.83 -3.50
CA SER A 156 -13.68 -10.98 -2.96
C SER A 156 -12.39 -11.14 -3.76
N TYR A 157 -11.85 -10.03 -4.25
CA TYR A 157 -10.52 -9.98 -4.89
C TYR A 157 -9.39 -9.60 -3.95
N ARG A 158 -9.71 -9.43 -2.66
CA ARG A 158 -8.73 -9.10 -1.63
C ARG A 158 -8.34 -10.29 -0.76
N LEU A 159 -8.76 -11.50 -1.16
CA LEU A 159 -8.26 -12.71 -0.50
C LEU A 159 -6.76 -12.86 -0.82
N GLN A 160 -5.99 -13.09 0.22
CA GLN A 160 -4.57 -13.37 0.15
C GLN A 160 -4.34 -14.88 0.16
N GLU A 161 -3.32 -15.30 -0.54
CA GLU A 161 -2.82 -16.66 -0.41
C GLU A 161 -2.29 -16.89 1.01
N GLU A 162 -2.48 -18.08 1.51
CA GLU A 162 -1.87 -18.55 2.75
C GLU A 162 -0.35 -18.35 2.70
N ASN A 163 0.22 -17.75 3.74
CA ASN A 163 1.66 -17.58 3.83
C ASN A 163 2.15 -17.68 5.27
N TRP A 164 3.32 -18.29 5.44
CA TRP A 164 3.96 -18.54 6.71
C TRP A 164 5.22 -17.67 6.91
N ALA A 165 5.29 -16.53 6.24
CA ALA A 165 6.47 -15.66 6.26
C ALA A 165 6.87 -15.28 7.68
N VAL A 166 5.90 -14.98 8.53
CA VAL A 166 6.14 -14.56 9.91
C VAL A 166 6.70 -15.69 10.77
N GLU A 167 6.25 -16.92 10.56
CA GLU A 167 6.70 -18.10 11.32
C GLU A 167 8.18 -18.38 11.08
N TYR A 168 8.65 -18.17 9.84
CA TYR A 168 10.03 -18.44 9.42
C TYR A 168 10.97 -17.23 9.54
N ALA A 169 10.46 -16.05 9.89
CA ALA A 169 11.26 -14.83 10.03
C ALA A 169 11.90 -14.72 11.42
N ASP A 170 13.00 -13.98 11.54
CA ASP A 170 13.59 -13.54 12.80
C ASP A 170 13.03 -12.17 13.22
N HIS A 171 12.74 -11.32 12.24
CA HIS A 171 12.14 -9.98 12.41
C HIS A 171 10.98 -9.77 11.45
N ILE A 172 10.09 -8.85 11.81
CA ILE A 172 8.95 -8.43 11.00
C ILE A 172 9.04 -6.92 10.76
N THR A 173 8.85 -6.48 9.51
CA THR A 173 8.58 -5.08 9.21
C THR A 173 7.14 -4.92 8.75
N ILE A 174 6.48 -3.85 9.18
CA ILE A 174 5.11 -3.48 8.77
C ILE A 174 5.07 -2.04 8.30
N LEU A 175 4.14 -1.72 7.41
CA LEU A 175 3.94 -0.36 6.88
C LEU A 175 2.79 0.40 7.59
N GLY A 176 1.97 -0.31 8.33
CA GLY A 176 0.74 0.21 8.90
C GLY A 176 0.87 0.82 10.29
N ASN A 177 -0.29 1.04 10.90
CA ASN A 177 -0.43 1.53 12.26
C ASN A 177 -0.47 0.39 13.29
N LYS A 178 -0.96 0.71 14.51
CA LYS A 178 -1.12 -0.26 15.61
C LYS A 178 -2.04 -1.43 15.23
N PHE A 179 -3.08 -1.22 14.43
CA PHE A 179 -3.93 -2.30 13.93
C PHE A 179 -3.12 -3.38 13.18
N THR A 180 -2.28 -2.96 12.21
CA THR A 180 -1.45 -3.94 11.48
C THR A 180 -0.49 -4.67 12.43
N GLU A 181 0.13 -3.96 13.36
CA GLU A 181 1.02 -4.55 14.36
C GLU A 181 0.31 -5.63 15.18
N GLU A 182 -0.91 -5.35 15.69
CA GLU A 182 -1.73 -6.28 16.47
C GLU A 182 -2.02 -7.59 15.73
N THR A 183 -2.18 -7.55 14.41
CA THR A 183 -2.40 -8.78 13.63
C THR A 183 -1.20 -9.72 13.62
N TYR A 184 -0.01 -9.24 14.00
CA TYR A 184 1.26 -10.00 14.03
C TYR A 184 1.83 -10.22 15.44
N GLU A 185 1.26 -9.63 16.48
CA GLU A 185 1.75 -9.74 17.88
C GLU A 185 1.79 -11.19 18.40
N TYR A 186 0.96 -12.08 17.87
CA TYR A 186 0.95 -13.51 18.26
C TYR A 186 2.30 -14.19 18.07
N SER A 187 3.10 -13.73 17.11
CA SER A 187 4.40 -14.32 16.78
C SER A 187 5.46 -14.05 17.84
N LYS A 188 5.26 -13.04 18.70
CA LYS A 188 6.22 -12.56 19.72
C LYS A 188 7.58 -12.16 19.15
N LYS A 189 7.68 -11.94 17.83
CA LYS A 189 8.91 -11.53 17.14
C LYS A 189 9.05 -10.01 17.16
N PRO A 190 10.28 -9.46 17.05
CA PRO A 190 10.46 -8.02 16.92
C PRO A 190 9.74 -7.46 15.71
N ILE A 191 8.82 -6.53 15.93
CA ILE A 191 8.08 -5.83 14.87
C ILE A 191 8.66 -4.42 14.71
N HIS A 192 8.96 -4.04 13.48
CA HIS A 192 9.53 -2.74 13.12
C HIS A 192 8.56 -2.01 12.19
N ARG A 193 7.97 -0.91 12.69
CA ARG A 193 7.09 -0.06 11.88
C ARG A 193 7.93 0.83 10.96
N LEU A 194 7.61 0.80 9.66
CA LEU A 194 8.16 1.66 8.64
C LEU A 194 7.06 2.63 8.18
N PRO A 195 7.35 3.93 8.03
CA PRO A 195 6.35 4.84 7.49
C PRO A 195 6.12 4.56 6.01
N ILE A 196 4.88 4.50 5.55
CA ILE A 196 4.59 4.40 4.12
C ILE A 196 5.21 5.58 3.36
N PRO A 197 5.97 5.34 2.28
CA PRO A 197 6.45 6.41 1.42
C PRO A 197 5.32 6.85 0.48
N SER A 198 4.95 8.13 0.46
CA SER A 198 3.99 8.62 -0.52
C SER A 198 4.54 8.51 -1.95
N CYS A 199 3.69 8.14 -2.91
CA CYS A 199 4.03 8.20 -4.34
C CYS A 199 4.25 9.65 -4.78
N THR A 200 3.39 10.56 -4.33
CA THR A 200 3.35 11.97 -4.71
C THR A 200 3.25 12.88 -3.51
N ILE A 201 3.84 14.06 -3.61
CA ILE A 201 3.84 15.09 -2.58
C ILE A 201 3.23 16.36 -3.17
N TYR A 202 2.12 16.82 -2.59
CA TYR A 202 1.44 18.03 -3.06
C TYR A 202 1.86 19.27 -2.26
N PRO A 203 1.78 20.48 -2.85
CA PRO A 203 1.97 21.72 -2.12
C PRO A 203 0.90 21.88 -1.02
N LYS A 204 1.15 22.78 -0.08
CA LYS A 204 0.17 23.11 0.96
C LYS A 204 -1.13 23.62 0.31
N PRO A 205 -2.31 23.21 0.80
CA PRO A 205 -3.60 23.56 0.21
C PRO A 205 -4.03 24.99 0.60
N GLU A 206 -3.20 26.01 0.30
CA GLU A 206 -3.43 27.39 0.71
C GLU A 206 -4.62 28.04 0.00
N THR A 207 -4.88 27.64 -1.23
CA THR A 207 -5.95 28.18 -2.10
C THR A 207 -7.26 27.42 -2.01
N LYS A 208 -7.36 26.40 -1.14
CA LYS A 208 -8.56 25.57 -1.04
C LYS A 208 -9.74 26.38 -0.50
N ASP A 209 -10.83 26.39 -1.26
CA ASP A 209 -12.08 27.06 -0.90
C ASP A 209 -12.96 26.14 -0.06
N PHE A 210 -12.85 26.27 1.26
CA PHE A 210 -13.56 25.40 2.21
C PHE A 210 -15.08 25.59 2.17
N GLU A 211 -15.58 26.75 1.74
CA GLU A 211 -17.02 26.95 1.57
C GLU A 211 -17.57 26.15 0.40
N LYS A 212 -16.86 26.12 -0.73
CA LYS A 212 -17.28 25.37 -1.92
C LYS A 212 -17.08 23.87 -1.79
N CYS A 213 -15.99 23.42 -1.15
CA CYS A 213 -15.66 21.99 -1.10
C CYS A 213 -16.28 21.23 0.08
N ARG A 214 -16.90 21.93 1.07
CA ARG A 214 -17.36 21.33 2.32
C ARG A 214 -18.37 20.18 2.18
N LYS A 215 -19.12 20.15 1.09
CA LYS A 215 -20.11 19.11 0.78
C LYS A 215 -19.60 18.05 -0.21
N ASN A 216 -18.34 18.13 -0.63
CA ASN A 216 -17.74 17.22 -1.60
C ASN A 216 -16.76 16.29 -0.91
N PHE A 217 -16.93 15.00 -1.11
CA PHE A 217 -16.15 13.95 -0.48
C PHE A 217 -15.51 13.05 -1.54
N LEU A 218 -14.38 12.48 -1.24
CA LEU A 218 -13.64 11.58 -2.11
C LEU A 218 -13.65 10.17 -1.53
N TRP A 219 -13.99 9.18 -2.33
CA TRP A 219 -13.51 7.82 -2.14
C TRP A 219 -12.42 7.54 -3.16
N PHE A 220 -11.25 7.11 -2.69
CA PHE A 220 -10.09 6.85 -3.54
C PHE A 220 -9.45 5.54 -3.15
N GLY A 221 -9.31 4.61 -4.11
CA GLY A 221 -8.75 3.30 -3.82
C GLY A 221 -8.39 2.50 -5.06
N SER A 222 -7.62 1.43 -4.86
CA SER A 222 -7.37 0.40 -5.84
C SER A 222 -8.44 -0.69 -5.78
N ARG A 223 -8.21 -1.84 -6.42
CA ARG A 223 -9.14 -2.99 -6.45
C ARG A 223 -9.65 -3.43 -5.08
N GLY A 224 -10.82 -4.06 -5.06
CA GLY A 224 -11.48 -4.55 -3.86
C GLY A 224 -12.47 -3.55 -3.27
N MET A 225 -13.45 -3.11 -4.07
CA MET A 225 -14.42 -2.05 -3.75
C MET A 225 -15.17 -2.32 -2.45
N VAL A 226 -15.74 -3.53 -2.30
CA VAL A 226 -16.47 -3.94 -1.09
C VAL A 226 -15.53 -4.04 0.11
N HIS A 227 -14.36 -4.63 -0.05
CA HIS A 227 -13.34 -4.70 1.00
C HIS A 227 -12.96 -3.31 1.53
N LYS A 228 -12.88 -2.33 0.63
CA LYS A 228 -12.54 -0.93 0.93
C LYS A 228 -13.77 -0.08 1.29
N GLY A 229 -14.93 -0.70 1.43
CA GLY A 229 -16.17 -0.09 1.88
C GLY A 229 -16.81 0.90 0.93
N LEU A 230 -16.52 0.83 -0.39
CA LEU A 230 -17.17 1.71 -1.37
C LEU A 230 -18.68 1.51 -1.39
N ASP A 231 -19.16 0.30 -1.25
CA ASP A 231 -20.59 -0.03 -1.15
C ASP A 231 -21.29 0.67 0.03
N LEU A 232 -20.62 0.77 1.18
CA LEU A 232 -21.15 1.51 2.35
C LEU A 232 -21.20 3.01 2.10
N VAL A 233 -20.15 3.55 1.46
CA VAL A 233 -20.07 4.97 1.14
C VAL A 233 -21.12 5.35 0.10
N ILE A 234 -21.30 4.55 -0.95
CA ILE A 234 -22.38 4.74 -1.94
C ILE A 234 -23.72 4.77 -1.23
N ASP A 235 -24.05 3.77 -0.40
CA ASP A 235 -25.34 3.70 0.29
C ASP A 235 -25.57 4.91 1.20
N ALA A 236 -24.52 5.41 1.88
CA ALA A 236 -24.62 6.62 2.68
C ALA A 236 -24.94 7.87 1.84
N PHE A 237 -24.34 8.02 0.66
CA PHE A 237 -24.57 9.17 -0.21
C PHE A 237 -25.88 9.12 -1.00
N LEU A 238 -26.48 7.94 -1.19
CA LEU A 238 -27.85 7.83 -1.70
C LEU A 238 -28.87 8.49 -0.76
N GLU A 239 -28.60 8.49 0.55
CA GLU A 239 -29.42 9.13 1.57
C GLU A 239 -29.02 10.59 1.87
N LEU A 240 -28.00 11.12 1.20
CA LEU A 240 -27.46 12.47 1.40
C LEU A 240 -27.41 13.25 0.08
N PRO A 241 -28.56 13.57 -0.56
CA PRO A 241 -28.60 14.16 -1.92
C PRO A 241 -27.93 15.52 -2.03
N ASP A 242 -27.76 16.25 -0.93
CA ASP A 242 -27.09 17.55 -0.89
C ASP A 242 -25.55 17.46 -0.74
N HIS A 243 -25.02 16.27 -0.61
CA HIS A 243 -23.57 16.00 -0.51
C HIS A 243 -23.12 15.21 -1.73
N HIS A 244 -21.92 15.51 -2.22
CA HIS A 244 -21.38 14.90 -3.44
C HIS A 244 -20.25 13.93 -3.11
N LEU A 245 -20.27 12.75 -3.75
CA LEU A 245 -19.23 11.75 -3.68
C LEU A 245 -18.51 11.66 -5.02
N THR A 246 -17.20 11.90 -5.02
CA THR A 246 -16.32 11.58 -6.16
C THR A 246 -15.65 10.25 -5.92
N ILE A 247 -15.68 9.36 -6.91
CA ILE A 247 -15.12 8.00 -6.81
C ILE A 247 -13.95 7.87 -7.79
N CYS A 248 -12.74 7.68 -7.26
CA CYS A 248 -11.53 7.40 -8.03
C CYS A 248 -11.02 5.98 -7.75
N GLY A 249 -10.99 5.13 -8.77
CA GLY A 249 -10.50 3.77 -8.68
C GLY A 249 -10.84 2.94 -9.92
N PRO A 250 -10.25 1.74 -10.09
CA PRO A 250 -10.39 0.93 -11.30
C PRO A 250 -11.72 0.15 -11.33
N ILE A 251 -12.86 0.85 -11.24
CA ILE A 251 -14.20 0.25 -11.08
C ILE A 251 -14.60 -0.53 -12.32
N GLU A 252 -14.24 -0.03 -13.52
CA GLU A 252 -14.53 -0.68 -14.80
C GLU A 252 -13.46 -1.71 -15.19
N GLU A 253 -12.23 -1.54 -14.71
CA GLU A 253 -11.11 -2.43 -14.95
C GLU A 253 -11.07 -3.61 -13.99
N ASP A 254 -11.86 -3.55 -12.91
CA ASP A 254 -11.89 -4.64 -11.96
C ASP A 254 -12.35 -5.91 -12.69
N LYS A 255 -11.51 -6.95 -12.65
CA LYS A 255 -11.83 -8.28 -13.19
C LYS A 255 -13.17 -8.79 -12.67
N ASP A 256 -13.70 -8.14 -11.65
CA ASP A 256 -15.07 -8.26 -11.18
C ASP A 256 -15.99 -7.20 -11.79
N LEU A 257 -16.17 -7.25 -13.08
CA LEU A 257 -17.23 -6.50 -13.80
C LEU A 257 -18.61 -6.55 -13.09
N LYS A 258 -18.74 -7.40 -12.06
CA LYS A 258 -19.96 -7.54 -11.29
C LYS A 258 -20.20 -6.38 -10.33
N PHE A 259 -19.17 -5.72 -9.77
CA PHE A 259 -19.40 -4.57 -8.90
C PHE A 259 -20.04 -3.42 -9.69
N SER A 260 -19.37 -2.96 -10.76
CA SER A 260 -19.91 -1.88 -11.60
C SER A 260 -21.27 -2.23 -12.22
N THR A 261 -21.48 -3.49 -12.59
CA THR A 261 -22.79 -3.95 -13.11
C THR A 261 -23.87 -3.94 -12.02
N LYS A 262 -23.56 -4.38 -10.79
CA LYS A 262 -24.52 -4.44 -9.69
C LYS A 262 -24.86 -3.09 -9.07
N PHE A 263 -23.92 -2.16 -9.14
CA PHE A 263 -24.05 -0.78 -8.65
C PHE A 263 -24.17 0.23 -9.80
N TYR A 264 -24.54 -0.21 -11.00
CA TYR A 264 -24.53 0.65 -12.19
C TYR A 264 -25.39 1.90 -12.00
N LYS A 265 -26.60 1.76 -11.49
CA LYS A 265 -27.53 2.86 -11.26
C LYS A 265 -26.98 3.85 -10.25
N GLU A 266 -26.42 3.35 -9.16
CA GLU A 266 -25.83 4.17 -8.11
C GLU A 266 -24.59 4.92 -8.61
N LEU A 267 -23.74 4.27 -9.41
CA LEU A 267 -22.48 4.82 -9.90
C LEU A 267 -22.66 5.84 -11.04
N TYR A 268 -23.67 5.68 -11.90
CA TYR A 268 -23.75 6.44 -13.14
C TYR A 268 -25.05 7.23 -13.31
N ASP A 269 -26.13 6.84 -12.63
CA ASP A 269 -27.43 7.51 -12.76
C ASP A 269 -27.81 8.37 -11.54
N THR A 270 -26.96 8.40 -10.50
CA THR A 270 -27.21 9.17 -9.27
C THR A 270 -26.56 10.54 -9.35
N PRO A 271 -27.34 11.65 -9.27
CA PRO A 271 -26.84 13.01 -9.57
C PRO A 271 -25.70 13.51 -8.67
N ASN A 272 -25.61 13.04 -7.43
CA ASN A 272 -24.60 13.43 -6.46
C ASN A 272 -23.45 12.43 -6.30
N ILE A 273 -23.38 11.40 -7.15
CA ILE A 273 -22.27 10.44 -7.18
C ILE A 273 -21.54 10.56 -8.54
N HIS A 274 -20.24 10.82 -8.49
CA HIS A 274 -19.41 11.11 -9.66
C HIS A 274 -18.30 10.07 -9.79
N THR A 275 -18.49 9.11 -10.69
CA THR A 275 -17.53 8.05 -10.96
C THR A 275 -16.52 8.50 -12.02
N ILE A 276 -15.26 8.69 -11.62
CA ILE A 276 -14.17 9.14 -12.50
C ILE A 276 -13.43 7.94 -13.11
N GLY A 277 -13.38 6.80 -12.40
CA GLY A 277 -12.52 5.69 -12.78
C GLY A 277 -11.09 5.84 -12.24
N TRP A 278 -10.12 5.25 -12.94
CA TRP A 278 -8.72 5.35 -12.55
C TRP A 278 -8.22 6.80 -12.73
N ALA A 279 -7.58 7.34 -11.70
CA ALA A 279 -6.95 8.65 -11.73
C ALA A 279 -5.46 8.55 -11.38
N ASP A 280 -4.61 9.17 -12.19
CA ASP A 280 -3.18 9.27 -11.91
C ASP A 280 -2.94 10.34 -10.83
N VAL A 281 -2.35 9.93 -9.73
CA VAL A 281 -2.09 10.81 -8.57
C VAL A 281 -1.14 11.97 -8.89
N ASP A 282 -0.32 11.88 -9.94
CA ASP A 282 0.57 12.98 -10.39
C ASP A 282 -0.11 13.90 -11.41
N SER A 283 -1.35 13.61 -11.81
CA SER A 283 -2.05 14.40 -12.82
C SER A 283 -2.64 15.70 -12.26
N PRO A 284 -2.74 16.77 -13.08
CA PRO A 284 -3.50 17.96 -12.75
C PRO A 284 -4.98 17.67 -12.45
N GLU A 285 -5.55 16.67 -13.10
CA GLU A 285 -6.92 16.24 -12.90
C GLU A 285 -7.15 15.73 -11.47
N PHE A 286 -6.29 14.83 -10.98
CA PHE A 286 -6.39 14.34 -9.60
C PHE A 286 -6.19 15.49 -8.58
N LYS A 287 -5.27 16.41 -8.88
CA LYS A 287 -5.09 17.62 -8.06
C LYS A 287 -6.38 18.46 -7.98
N ASN A 288 -7.06 18.68 -9.11
CA ASN A 288 -8.33 19.40 -9.13
C ASN A 288 -9.43 18.68 -8.34
N ILE A 289 -9.50 17.35 -8.44
CA ILE A 289 -10.41 16.53 -7.65
C ILE A 289 -10.15 16.72 -6.15
N THR A 290 -8.91 16.60 -5.72
CA THR A 290 -8.55 16.74 -4.30
C THR A 290 -8.76 18.18 -3.79
N ASP A 291 -8.57 19.21 -4.60
CA ASP A 291 -8.87 20.59 -4.25
C ASP A 291 -10.37 20.84 -4.09
N SER A 292 -11.20 20.15 -4.86
CA SER A 292 -12.66 20.27 -4.81
C SER A 292 -13.32 19.47 -3.69
N CYS A 293 -12.62 18.55 -3.04
CA CYS A 293 -13.14 17.70 -1.97
C CYS A 293 -12.61 18.13 -0.59
N ILE A 294 -13.44 18.02 0.45
CA ILE A 294 -13.04 18.34 1.83
C ILE A 294 -12.35 17.15 2.52
N SER A 295 -12.82 15.95 2.29
CA SER A 295 -12.40 14.74 3.00
C SER A 295 -12.27 13.56 2.07
N ILE A 296 -11.42 12.61 2.46
CA ILE A 296 -11.48 11.23 1.95
C ILE A 296 -12.28 10.37 2.94
N ILE A 297 -13.16 9.49 2.42
CA ILE A 297 -13.88 8.50 3.22
C ILE A 297 -13.39 7.13 2.81
N TYR A 298 -12.79 6.40 3.76
CA TYR A 298 -12.16 5.11 3.46
C TYR A 298 -12.41 4.08 4.57
N PRO A 299 -13.62 3.48 4.64
CA PRO A 299 -14.00 2.51 5.65
C PRO A 299 -13.53 1.10 5.28
N SER A 300 -12.24 0.91 5.00
CA SER A 300 -11.66 -0.38 4.62
C SER A 300 -11.72 -1.40 5.76
N SER A 301 -11.88 -2.67 5.43
CA SER A 301 -11.97 -3.75 6.42
C SER A 301 -10.64 -4.34 6.83
N ALA A 302 -9.58 -4.15 6.03
CA ALA A 302 -8.20 -4.55 6.37
C ALA A 302 -7.20 -3.96 5.37
N GLU A 303 -6.18 -3.29 5.85
CA GLU A 303 -5.08 -2.75 5.04
C GLU A 303 -3.73 -3.00 5.74
N GLY A 304 -2.65 -2.74 5.03
CA GLY A 304 -1.30 -2.78 5.58
C GLY A 304 -0.65 -1.40 5.72
N GLY A 305 -1.43 -0.32 5.47
CA GLY A 305 -0.90 1.03 5.61
C GLY A 305 -1.59 2.13 4.82
N GLY A 306 -2.74 1.90 4.21
CA GLY A 306 -3.64 2.94 3.67
C GLY A 306 -3.00 4.01 2.75
N GLY A 307 -2.17 3.60 1.78
CA GLY A 307 -1.43 4.53 0.93
C GLY A 307 -2.29 5.57 0.18
N CYS A 308 -3.53 5.23 -0.18
CA CYS A 308 -4.48 6.15 -0.79
C CYS A 308 -4.92 7.25 0.20
N VAL A 309 -5.14 6.90 1.47
CA VAL A 309 -5.46 7.87 2.53
C VAL A 309 -4.29 8.83 2.74
N ILE A 310 -3.06 8.29 2.80
CA ILE A 310 -1.84 9.10 2.95
C ILE A 310 -1.67 10.05 1.77
N THR A 311 -1.92 9.59 0.53
CA THR A 311 -1.90 10.45 -0.67
C THR A 311 -2.93 11.58 -0.56
N ALA A 312 -4.15 11.27 -0.12
CA ALA A 312 -5.19 12.26 0.11
C ALA A 312 -4.82 13.27 1.22
N MET A 313 -4.21 12.81 2.31
CA MET A 313 -3.68 13.69 3.37
C MET A 313 -2.59 14.62 2.84
N HIS A 314 -1.67 14.14 1.99
CA HIS A 314 -0.68 15.00 1.31
C HIS A 314 -1.33 16.08 0.44
N ALA A 315 -2.53 15.84 -0.09
CA ALA A 315 -3.33 16.81 -0.83
C ALA A 315 -4.23 17.68 0.08
N GLY A 316 -4.13 17.55 1.40
CA GLY A 316 -4.88 18.35 2.36
C GLY A 316 -6.36 17.95 2.48
N LEU A 317 -6.69 16.67 2.31
CA LEU A 317 -8.00 16.14 2.65
C LEU A 317 -8.03 15.67 4.10
N ILE A 318 -9.16 15.89 4.76
CA ILE A 318 -9.43 15.38 6.10
C ILE A 318 -9.74 13.88 5.99
N PRO A 319 -8.97 12.97 6.63
CA PRO A 319 -9.26 11.54 6.56
C PRO A 319 -10.44 11.16 7.46
N ILE A 320 -11.41 10.45 6.90
CA ILE A 320 -12.48 9.73 7.61
C ILE A 320 -12.26 8.25 7.30
N VAL A 321 -11.74 7.51 8.27
CA VAL A 321 -11.21 6.15 8.02
C VAL A 321 -11.64 5.17 9.11
N SER A 322 -11.69 3.89 8.77
CA SER A 322 -11.73 2.82 9.78
C SER A 322 -10.38 2.67 10.49
N TYR A 323 -10.36 2.04 11.65
CA TYR A 323 -9.12 1.64 12.31
C TYR A 323 -8.30 0.67 11.44
N GLU A 324 -9.00 -0.22 10.73
CA GLU A 324 -8.48 -1.22 9.79
C GLU A 324 -7.94 -0.63 8.48
N ALA A 325 -8.17 0.66 8.21
CA ALA A 325 -7.50 1.37 7.12
C ALA A 325 -5.98 1.52 7.36
N SER A 326 -5.55 1.26 8.58
CA SER A 326 -4.14 1.16 8.98
C SER A 326 -3.33 2.44 8.79
N VAL A 327 -3.95 3.58 9.08
CA VAL A 327 -3.33 4.91 9.09
C VAL A 327 -3.52 5.52 10.47
N ASP A 328 -2.46 6.12 11.03
CA ASP A 328 -2.58 6.87 12.29
C ASP A 328 -3.39 8.16 12.04
N VAL A 329 -4.59 8.22 12.60
CA VAL A 329 -5.50 9.38 12.55
C VAL A 329 -5.96 9.70 13.97
N ASP A 330 -6.03 10.98 14.30
CA ASP A 330 -6.60 11.48 15.55
C ASP A 330 -7.55 12.66 15.31
N ASP A 331 -8.27 13.04 16.36
CA ASP A 331 -9.33 14.05 16.30
C ASP A 331 -8.85 15.46 15.89
N SER A 332 -7.54 15.73 15.89
CA SER A 332 -6.99 17.02 15.49
C SER A 332 -7.01 17.24 13.97
N PHE A 333 -7.01 16.16 13.18
CA PHE A 333 -6.93 16.26 11.72
C PHE A 333 -7.80 15.25 10.96
N GLY A 334 -8.51 14.36 11.64
CA GLY A 334 -9.33 13.34 10.98
C GLY A 334 -10.34 12.69 11.91
N ILE A 335 -11.00 11.65 11.43
CA ILE A 335 -12.00 10.90 12.18
C ILE A 335 -11.77 9.39 11.95
N VAL A 336 -11.70 8.64 13.06
CA VAL A 336 -11.70 7.19 13.01
C VAL A 336 -13.13 6.69 13.23
N LEU A 337 -13.65 5.98 12.24
CA LEU A 337 -14.95 5.30 12.32
C LEU A 337 -14.88 4.17 13.34
N ARG A 338 -15.89 4.06 14.20
CA ARG A 338 -15.95 3.06 15.28
C ARG A 338 -16.68 1.80 14.88
N GLU A 339 -17.74 1.95 14.10
CA GLU A 339 -18.66 0.88 13.74
C GLU A 339 -18.60 0.53 12.25
N ASN A 340 -18.05 1.42 11.42
CA ASN A 340 -17.99 1.28 9.96
C ASN A 340 -19.38 1.05 9.32
N THR A 341 -20.43 1.66 9.89
CA THR A 341 -21.80 1.54 9.41
C THR A 341 -22.19 2.70 8.49
N ILE A 342 -23.22 2.48 7.66
CA ILE A 342 -23.78 3.52 6.79
C ILE A 342 -24.26 4.71 7.63
N ASP A 343 -24.92 4.47 8.76
CA ASP A 343 -25.42 5.54 9.64
C ASP A 343 -24.30 6.35 10.30
N GLU A 344 -23.19 5.71 10.68
CA GLU A 344 -22.03 6.42 11.17
C GLU A 344 -21.42 7.29 10.08
N ILE A 345 -21.25 6.78 8.87
CA ILE A 345 -20.72 7.54 7.71
C ILE A 345 -21.60 8.77 7.47
N LYS A 346 -22.93 8.61 7.41
CA LYS A 346 -23.87 9.73 7.22
C LYS A 346 -23.72 10.80 8.29
N LYS A 347 -23.71 10.39 9.57
CA LYS A 347 -23.54 11.32 10.71
C LYS A 347 -22.24 12.12 10.59
N ILE A 348 -21.14 11.46 10.22
CA ILE A 348 -19.84 12.12 10.10
C ILE A 348 -19.77 13.04 8.88
N VAL A 349 -20.35 12.65 7.74
CA VAL A 349 -20.46 13.50 6.55
C VAL A 349 -21.21 14.78 6.89
N VAL A 350 -22.38 14.69 7.54
CA VAL A 350 -23.18 15.85 7.96
C VAL A 350 -22.40 16.70 8.98
N LYS A 351 -21.74 16.09 9.96
CA LYS A 351 -20.93 16.79 10.94
C LYS A 351 -19.81 17.60 10.28
N ILE A 352 -18.98 16.98 9.44
CA ILE A 352 -17.86 17.65 8.77
C ILE A 352 -18.36 18.76 7.86
N SER A 353 -19.40 18.52 7.07
CA SER A 353 -19.94 19.56 6.18
C SER A 353 -20.57 20.73 6.92
N GLY A 354 -21.01 20.54 8.17
CA GLY A 354 -21.56 21.59 9.04
C GLY A 354 -20.52 22.36 9.86
N GLU A 355 -19.25 21.91 9.86
CA GLU A 355 -18.21 22.57 10.65
C GLU A 355 -17.85 23.97 10.12
N ARG A 356 -17.28 24.80 10.98
CA ARG A 356 -16.81 26.14 10.61
C ARG A 356 -15.59 26.03 9.69
N ASN A 357 -15.47 26.98 8.74
CA ASN A 357 -14.37 26.98 7.76
C ASN A 357 -12.97 27.05 8.38
N ASP A 358 -12.83 27.73 9.54
CA ASP A 358 -11.54 27.77 10.24
C ASP A 358 -11.18 26.41 10.88
N VAL A 359 -12.14 25.65 11.38
CA VAL A 359 -11.96 24.29 11.90
C VAL A 359 -11.55 23.36 10.75
N LEU A 360 -12.30 23.37 9.65
CA LEU A 360 -11.99 22.56 8.45
C LEU A 360 -10.60 22.86 7.91
N ARG A 361 -10.24 24.14 7.81
CA ARG A 361 -8.90 24.58 7.39
C ARG A 361 -7.80 24.08 8.30
N ASN A 362 -8.01 24.13 9.61
CA ASN A 362 -7.03 23.64 10.59
C ASN A 362 -6.86 22.13 10.49
N MET A 363 -7.94 21.34 10.40
CA MET A 363 -7.88 19.90 10.22
C MET A 363 -7.16 19.51 8.93
N ALA A 364 -7.50 20.14 7.80
CA ALA A 364 -6.87 19.89 6.50
C ALA A 364 -5.37 20.22 6.49
N ASN A 365 -5.00 21.36 7.10
CA ASN A 365 -3.60 21.76 7.22
C ASN A 365 -2.81 20.80 8.13
N GLU A 366 -3.39 20.35 9.23
CA GLU A 366 -2.75 19.41 10.13
C GLU A 366 -2.61 18.02 9.49
N ALA A 367 -3.64 17.53 8.76
CA ALA A 367 -3.55 16.31 7.96
C ALA A 367 -2.38 16.38 6.96
N TRP A 368 -2.29 17.48 6.21
CA TRP A 368 -1.20 17.74 5.27
C TRP A 368 0.16 17.77 5.97
N LYS A 369 0.28 18.46 7.11
CA LYS A 369 1.51 18.59 7.88
C LYS A 369 1.97 17.23 8.43
N ILE A 370 1.07 16.44 8.99
CA ILE A 370 1.35 15.09 9.50
C ILE A 370 1.82 14.18 8.36
N ALA A 371 1.16 14.23 7.19
CA ALA A 371 1.58 13.47 6.03
C ALA A 371 3.00 13.84 5.60
N ARG A 372 3.32 15.12 5.52
CA ARG A 372 4.66 15.65 5.18
C ARG A 372 5.73 15.32 6.22
N LEU A 373 5.34 15.28 7.49
CA LEU A 373 6.27 14.99 8.58
C LEU A 373 6.57 13.49 8.68
N LYS A 374 5.57 12.62 8.51
CA LYS A 374 5.70 11.18 8.77
C LYS A 374 5.89 10.36 7.49
N TYR A 375 5.05 10.55 6.49
CA TYR A 375 4.86 9.63 5.37
C TYR A 375 5.59 10.10 4.10
N THR A 376 6.92 10.07 4.15
CA THR A 376 7.78 10.47 3.04
C THR A 376 8.80 9.39 2.70
N ARG A 377 9.28 9.38 1.46
CA ARG A 377 10.39 8.52 1.01
C ARG A 377 11.62 8.66 1.90
N LYS A 378 11.96 9.90 2.31
CA LYS A 378 13.08 10.18 3.22
C LYS A 378 12.93 9.49 4.57
N ASN A 379 11.73 9.53 5.16
CA ASN A 379 11.48 8.92 6.46
C ASN A 379 11.47 7.39 6.37
N TYR A 380 10.93 6.83 5.27
CA TYR A 380 11.04 5.40 5.00
C TYR A 380 12.50 4.95 4.94
N SER A 381 13.33 5.63 4.10
CA SER A 381 14.77 5.33 3.96
C SER A 381 15.45 5.34 5.32
N LYS A 382 15.25 6.42 6.11
CA LYS A 382 15.85 6.54 7.43
C LYS A 382 15.41 5.43 8.39
N ALA A 383 14.13 5.08 8.41
CA ALA A 383 13.62 4.01 9.27
C ALA A 383 14.19 2.66 8.86
N PHE A 384 14.28 2.38 7.56
CA PHE A 384 14.85 1.14 7.04
C PHE A 384 16.38 1.07 7.27
N GLU A 385 17.11 2.18 7.10
CA GLU A 385 18.55 2.27 7.42
C GLU A 385 18.81 1.95 8.90
N ASN A 386 18.00 2.48 9.82
CA ASN A 386 18.11 2.20 11.25
C ASN A 386 17.85 0.69 11.54
N LEU A 387 16.89 0.08 10.84
CA LEU A 387 16.67 -1.36 10.94
C LEU A 387 17.89 -2.14 10.48
N VAL A 388 18.45 -1.82 9.30
CA VAL A 388 19.63 -2.52 8.77
C VAL A 388 20.83 -2.39 9.71
N GLU A 389 21.04 -1.23 10.33
CA GLU A 389 22.09 -1.04 11.33
C GLU A 389 21.90 -1.96 12.55
N LYS A 390 20.65 -2.11 13.01
CA LYS A 390 20.33 -3.05 14.10
C LYS A 390 20.64 -4.50 13.71
N LEU A 391 20.22 -4.94 12.52
CA LEU A 391 20.49 -6.30 12.02
C LEU A 391 21.99 -6.58 11.86
N GLU A 392 22.78 -5.58 11.39
CA GLU A 392 24.23 -5.72 11.29
C GLU A 392 24.91 -5.89 12.66
N ASN A 393 24.39 -5.23 13.69
CA ASN A 393 24.94 -5.37 15.04
C ASN A 393 24.59 -6.72 15.68
N GLU A 394 23.38 -7.24 15.43
CA GLU A 394 22.99 -8.59 15.87
C GLU A 394 23.85 -9.68 15.21
N SER A 395 24.15 -9.56 13.92
CA SER A 395 25.01 -10.51 13.21
C SER A 395 26.46 -10.57 13.70
N LYS A 396 26.96 -9.50 14.34
CA LYS A 396 28.30 -9.46 14.95
C LYS A 396 28.39 -10.19 16.30
N VAL A 397 27.25 -10.35 16.97
CA VAL A 397 27.17 -11.01 18.30
C VAL A 397 27.07 -12.53 18.14
N LEU A 398 26.67 -13.01 16.97
CA LEU A 398 26.52 -14.43 16.64
C LEU A 398 27.80 -15.07 16.07
N VAL A 399 28.87 -14.32 15.89
CA VAL A 399 30.21 -14.75 15.46
C VAL A 399 31.17 -14.68 16.65
#